data_2d8d055a154ff8032ed8838b99160027
#
_entry.id   2d8d055a154ff8032ed8838b99160027
#
_cell.length_a   1.000
_cell.length_b   1.000
_cell.length_c   1.000
_cell.angle_alpha   90.00
_cell.angle_beta   90.00
_cell.angle_gamma   90.00
#
_symmetry.space_group_name_H-M   'P 1'
#
loop_
_entity.id
_entity.type
_entity.pdbx_description
1 polymer ?
#
loop_
_entity_poly.entity_id
_entity_poly.type
_entity_poly.pdbx_seq_one_letter_code
_entity_poly.pdbx_strand_id
1 'polypeptide(L)'
;MSERRQRRLRRTIALAAVLVAAGACMIRLVDIQVVQAAQLSEDAHGKRAVPVTIPSVRGDIVDRNGAVLATTDERFDVQLSPKNTKLNGSTFFRATGDGSIETEVVSAKKAFGEIGAITGQTAAEIQAIVDQALEENPKSDFAYVKRSVDLAALNQLKALRIPWLTFDYDSARNYPSGAVGGNLIGFVGDENEAQSGIELSQDTCLAGTDGSESYERGADGVALPGSVVVRERAVNGGTVELSIDRDLQWQAQQSINAQVQKVSAEYGYLVIMDIKTGELVAVAEDGSVDPNDVDASDPTKREARSFVAPYEPGSTFKTLTAAALIDTGAATPNSAQLTPSTLTPEAGVIFNDSLVHAPEPWTLTGL
;
A
#
# COMPACT_ATOMS: atom_id res chain seq x y z
N MET A 1 29.40 7.04 -85.63
CA MET A 1 29.65 5.99 -84.66
C MET A 1 28.70 4.86 -84.97
N SER A 2 29.20 3.60 -85.14
CA SER A 2 28.30 2.46 -85.50
C SER A 2 27.34 2.16 -84.41
N GLU A 3 26.12 1.82 -84.73
CA GLU A 3 25.04 1.47 -83.78
C GLU A 3 25.43 0.40 -82.70
N ARG A 4 26.29 -0.52 -83.08
CA ARG A 4 26.88 -1.54 -82.15
C ARG A 4 27.73 -0.90 -81.04
N ARG A 5 28.45 0.22 -81.34
CA ARG A 5 29.25 0.91 -80.33
C ARG A 5 28.37 1.67 -79.32
N GLN A 6 27.30 2.28 -79.82
CA GLN A 6 26.32 2.95 -78.96
C GLN A 6 25.55 1.95 -78.07
N ARG A 7 25.15 0.78 -78.54
CA ARG A 7 24.50 -0.28 -77.77
C ARG A 7 25.44 -0.84 -76.68
N ARG A 8 26.73 -1.02 -77.02
CA ARG A 8 27.72 -1.45 -76.01
C ARG A 8 27.92 -0.39 -74.94
N LEU A 9 28.07 0.88 -75.29
CA LEU A 9 28.21 1.98 -74.34
C LEU A 9 27.01 2.09 -73.40
N ARG A 10 25.80 2.06 -73.97
CA ARG A 10 24.56 2.05 -73.14
C ARG A 10 24.49 0.88 -72.17
N ARG A 11 24.88 -0.31 -72.60
CA ARG A 11 24.92 -1.49 -71.73
C ARG A 11 25.97 -1.35 -70.61
N THR A 12 27.15 -0.83 -70.92
CA THR A 12 28.20 -0.58 -69.92
C THR A 12 27.78 0.47 -68.91
N ILE A 13 27.15 1.58 -69.37
CA ILE A 13 26.62 2.61 -68.48
C ILE A 13 25.51 2.02 -67.58
N ALA A 14 24.59 1.25 -68.14
CA ALA A 14 23.53 0.61 -67.36
C ALA A 14 24.12 -0.37 -66.33
N LEU A 15 25.11 -1.19 -66.71
CA LEU A 15 25.77 -2.08 -65.77
C LEU A 15 26.52 -1.33 -64.67
N ALA A 16 27.23 -0.26 -65.02
CA ALA A 16 27.89 0.57 -64.04
C ALA A 16 26.90 1.24 -63.05
N ALA A 17 25.75 1.73 -63.56
CA ALA A 17 24.70 2.29 -62.71
C ALA A 17 24.12 1.25 -61.75
N VAL A 18 23.89 0.01 -62.22
CA VAL A 18 23.41 -1.09 -61.35
C VAL A 18 24.45 -1.46 -60.28
N LEU A 19 25.73 -1.51 -60.64
CA LEU A 19 26.79 -1.82 -59.68
C LEU A 19 26.97 -0.70 -58.64
N VAL A 20 26.84 0.55 -59.02
CA VAL A 20 26.84 1.69 -58.07
C VAL A 20 25.64 1.63 -57.14
N ALA A 21 24.46 1.39 -57.70
CA ALA A 21 23.26 1.24 -56.87
C ALA A 21 23.35 0.03 -55.89
N ALA A 22 23.86 -1.11 -56.34
CA ALA A 22 24.12 -2.27 -55.50
C ALA A 22 25.14 -1.98 -54.40
N GLY A 23 26.22 -1.26 -54.72
CA GLY A 23 27.23 -0.80 -53.76
C GLY A 23 26.64 0.14 -52.71
N ALA A 24 25.81 1.11 -53.11
CA ALA A 24 25.11 2.00 -52.19
C ALA A 24 24.15 1.24 -51.27
N CYS A 25 23.40 0.25 -51.79
CA CYS A 25 22.54 -0.60 -50.98
C CYS A 25 23.34 -1.44 -49.99
N MET A 26 24.49 -2.01 -50.39
CA MET A 26 25.34 -2.76 -49.47
C MET A 26 25.89 -1.89 -48.34
N ILE A 27 26.38 -0.69 -48.65
CA ILE A 27 26.89 0.26 -47.65
C ILE A 27 25.75 0.60 -46.68
N ARG A 28 24.55 0.88 -47.18
CA ARG A 28 23.39 1.17 -46.33
C ARG A 28 22.96 -0.03 -45.48
N LEU A 29 23.06 -1.22 -46.03
CA LEU A 29 22.73 -2.45 -45.29
C LEU A 29 23.72 -2.66 -44.13
N VAL A 30 25.02 -2.48 -44.37
CA VAL A 30 26.04 -2.55 -43.32
C VAL A 30 25.82 -1.45 -42.28
N ASP A 31 25.50 -0.24 -42.68
CA ASP A 31 25.20 0.87 -41.77
C ASP A 31 24.04 0.50 -40.86
N ILE A 32 22.90 0.01 -41.38
CA ILE A 32 21.71 -0.36 -40.61
C ILE A 32 21.95 -1.60 -39.73
N GLN A 33 22.61 -2.65 -40.28
CA GLN A 33 22.72 -3.95 -39.61
C GLN A 33 23.95 -4.05 -38.68
N VAL A 34 24.96 -3.20 -38.83
CA VAL A 34 26.16 -3.26 -37.99
C VAL A 34 26.34 -1.99 -37.17
N VAL A 35 26.28 -0.81 -37.83
CA VAL A 35 26.56 0.45 -37.12
C VAL A 35 25.38 0.93 -36.29
N GLN A 36 24.17 0.87 -36.85
CA GLN A 36 22.95 1.32 -36.17
C GLN A 36 22.15 0.18 -35.52
N ALA A 37 22.60 -1.08 -35.62
CA ALA A 37 21.83 -2.24 -35.18
C ALA A 37 21.45 -2.18 -33.71
N ALA A 38 22.38 -1.82 -32.83
CA ALA A 38 22.13 -1.71 -31.39
C ALA A 38 21.09 -0.62 -31.08
N GLN A 39 21.25 0.56 -31.67
CA GLN A 39 20.33 1.69 -31.44
C GLN A 39 18.93 1.42 -32.01
N LEU A 40 18.84 0.87 -33.22
CA LEU A 40 17.56 0.51 -33.84
C LEU A 40 16.84 -0.61 -33.08
N SER A 41 17.60 -1.55 -32.51
CA SER A 41 17.06 -2.61 -31.64
C SER A 41 16.52 -2.02 -30.35
N GLU A 42 17.27 -1.13 -29.70
CA GLU A 42 16.84 -0.45 -28.47
C GLU A 42 15.59 0.41 -28.70
N ASP A 43 15.56 1.20 -29.78
CA ASP A 43 14.40 1.97 -30.19
C ASP A 43 13.16 1.10 -30.47
N ALA A 44 13.37 -0.07 -31.09
CA ALA A 44 12.31 -1.02 -31.38
C ALA A 44 11.76 -1.68 -30.10
N HIS A 45 12.66 -2.05 -29.17
CA HIS A 45 12.27 -2.54 -27.84
C HIS A 45 11.53 -1.46 -27.06
N GLY A 46 12.05 -0.23 -27.03
CA GLY A 46 11.40 0.88 -26.32
C GLY A 46 9.98 1.21 -26.82
N LYS A 47 9.73 1.06 -28.13
CA LYS A 47 8.40 1.28 -28.72
C LYS A 47 7.40 0.16 -28.44
N ARG A 48 7.86 -1.04 -28.12
CA ARG A 48 7.00 -2.22 -27.82
C ARG A 48 6.93 -2.54 -26.35
N ALA A 49 7.89 -2.03 -25.56
CA ALA A 49 7.94 -2.26 -24.14
C ALA A 49 6.79 -1.53 -23.43
N VAL A 50 6.06 -2.28 -22.63
CA VAL A 50 5.04 -1.76 -21.71
C VAL A 50 5.67 -1.77 -20.33
N PRO A 51 5.87 -0.59 -19.71
CA PRO A 51 6.34 -0.53 -18.34
C PRO A 51 5.23 -0.97 -17.39
N VAL A 52 5.61 -1.74 -16.38
CA VAL A 52 4.72 -2.19 -15.29
C VAL A 52 5.43 -1.93 -13.97
N THR A 53 4.71 -1.38 -13.00
CA THR A 53 5.17 -1.26 -11.62
C THR A 53 5.01 -2.62 -10.93
N ILE A 54 6.05 -3.04 -10.21
CA ILE A 54 5.99 -4.17 -9.28
C ILE A 54 5.77 -3.57 -7.91
N PRO A 55 4.56 -3.60 -7.34
CA PRO A 55 4.30 -2.97 -6.06
C PRO A 55 5.09 -3.64 -4.95
N SER A 56 5.56 -2.82 -4.00
CA SER A 56 6.14 -3.27 -2.75
C SER A 56 5.02 -3.71 -1.79
N VAL A 57 5.32 -4.67 -0.94
CA VAL A 57 4.41 -5.07 0.15
C VAL A 57 4.70 -4.21 1.37
N ARG A 58 3.66 -3.53 1.89
CA ARG A 58 3.78 -2.73 3.12
C ARG A 58 4.10 -3.63 4.30
N GLY A 59 5.09 -3.26 5.11
CA GLY A 59 5.59 -4.04 6.23
C GLY A 59 4.59 -4.18 7.38
N ASP A 60 4.82 -5.13 8.26
CA ASP A 60 3.95 -5.42 9.39
C ASP A 60 4.18 -4.46 10.56
N ILE A 61 3.14 -4.24 11.36
CA ILE A 61 3.24 -3.65 12.69
C ILE A 61 2.92 -4.77 13.68
N VAL A 62 3.82 -5.02 14.62
CA VAL A 62 3.68 -6.06 15.63
C VAL A 62 3.80 -5.47 17.03
N ASP A 63 3.21 -6.14 18.01
CA ASP A 63 3.38 -5.82 19.41
C ASP A 63 4.74 -6.33 19.94
N ARG A 64 5.08 -6.02 21.20
CA ARG A 64 6.32 -6.46 21.85
C ARG A 64 6.52 -7.98 21.94
N ASN A 65 5.47 -8.77 21.73
CA ASN A 65 5.46 -10.23 21.77
C ASN A 65 5.44 -10.84 20.36
N GLY A 66 5.48 -10.01 19.31
CA GLY A 66 5.38 -10.42 17.91
C GLY A 66 3.94 -10.68 17.43
N ALA A 67 2.92 -10.32 18.23
CA ALA A 67 1.53 -10.42 17.79
C ALA A 67 1.24 -9.36 16.72
N VAL A 68 0.70 -9.79 15.58
CA VAL A 68 0.42 -8.91 14.44
C VAL A 68 -0.73 -7.96 14.77
N LEU A 69 -0.46 -6.66 14.63
CA LEU A 69 -1.42 -5.57 14.79
C LEU A 69 -1.89 -5.01 13.44
N ALA A 70 -0.98 -4.95 12.47
CA ALA A 70 -1.29 -4.61 11.08
C ALA A 70 -0.40 -5.45 10.15
N THR A 71 -1.00 -5.97 9.08
CA THR A 71 -0.30 -6.74 8.03
C THR A 71 -0.88 -6.40 6.67
N THR A 72 -0.20 -6.82 5.60
CA THR A 72 -0.70 -6.64 4.23
C THR A 72 -1.07 -8.00 3.65
N ASP A 73 -2.33 -8.15 3.29
CA ASP A 73 -2.81 -9.29 2.52
C ASP A 73 -2.59 -9.02 1.04
N GLU A 74 -1.83 -9.88 0.37
CA GLU A 74 -1.70 -9.82 -1.08
C GLU A 74 -3.02 -10.21 -1.74
N ARG A 75 -3.61 -9.28 -2.48
CA ARG A 75 -4.84 -9.46 -3.22
C ARG A 75 -4.60 -9.11 -4.68
N PHE A 76 -5.48 -9.59 -5.54
CA PHE A 76 -5.36 -9.38 -6.97
C PHE A 76 -6.72 -9.14 -7.59
N ASP A 77 -6.79 -8.15 -8.46
CA ASP A 77 -7.94 -7.89 -9.28
C ASP A 77 -7.86 -8.71 -10.58
N VAL A 78 -8.92 -9.43 -10.87
CA VAL A 78 -9.06 -10.23 -12.08
C VAL A 78 -9.78 -9.41 -13.14
N GLN A 79 -9.12 -9.20 -14.25
CA GLN A 79 -9.60 -8.41 -15.38
C GLN A 79 -9.58 -9.22 -16.65
N LEU A 80 -10.40 -8.85 -17.63
CA LEU A 80 -10.38 -9.44 -18.95
C LEU A 80 -10.52 -8.38 -20.05
N SER A 81 -10.09 -8.75 -21.27
CA SER A 81 -10.32 -7.97 -22.47
C SER A 81 -11.59 -8.40 -23.17
N PRO A 82 -12.72 -7.67 -23.06
CA PRO A 82 -14.00 -8.06 -23.66
C PRO A 82 -13.92 -8.28 -25.17
N LYS A 83 -13.25 -7.39 -25.92
CA LYS A 83 -13.11 -7.51 -27.38
C LYS A 83 -12.39 -8.80 -27.77
N ASN A 84 -11.38 -9.23 -27.00
CA ASN A 84 -10.59 -10.42 -27.31
C ASN A 84 -11.36 -11.73 -27.05
N THR A 85 -12.39 -11.71 -26.21
CA THR A 85 -13.27 -12.88 -26.01
C THR A 85 -14.09 -13.23 -27.25
N LYS A 86 -14.29 -12.27 -28.18
CA LYS A 86 -15.06 -12.44 -29.43
C LYS A 86 -14.17 -12.79 -30.63
N LEU A 87 -12.85 -12.78 -30.49
CA LEU A 87 -11.94 -13.14 -31.57
C LEU A 87 -12.11 -14.60 -32.00
N ASN A 88 -11.81 -14.91 -33.26
CA ASN A 88 -11.83 -16.25 -33.82
C ASN A 88 -13.15 -17.03 -33.56
N GLY A 89 -14.29 -16.34 -33.58
CA GLY A 89 -15.58 -16.98 -33.29
C GLY A 89 -15.75 -17.34 -31.80
N SER A 90 -15.20 -16.52 -30.92
CA SER A 90 -15.19 -16.73 -29.45
C SER A 90 -14.44 -17.98 -29.02
N THR A 91 -13.31 -18.28 -29.70
CA THR A 91 -12.40 -19.36 -29.36
C THR A 91 -10.96 -18.85 -29.28
N PHE A 92 -10.12 -19.52 -28.51
CA PHE A 92 -8.69 -19.24 -28.41
C PHE A 92 -7.88 -20.53 -28.26
N PHE A 93 -6.56 -20.42 -28.52
CA PHE A 93 -5.64 -21.53 -28.34
C PHE A 93 -5.01 -21.44 -26.96
N ARG A 94 -4.96 -22.57 -26.26
CA ARG A 94 -4.38 -22.72 -24.93
C ARG A 94 -3.36 -23.86 -24.93
N ALA A 95 -2.16 -23.64 -24.36
CA ALA A 95 -1.16 -24.71 -24.19
C ALA A 95 -1.66 -25.76 -23.20
N THR A 96 -1.48 -27.06 -23.54
CA THR A 96 -1.98 -28.20 -22.73
C THR A 96 -1.11 -28.51 -21.50
N GLY A 97 0.10 -27.95 -21.41
CA GLY A 97 1.02 -28.13 -20.28
C GLY A 97 2.10 -27.05 -20.22
N ASP A 98 2.86 -26.97 -19.12
CA ASP A 98 4.00 -26.06 -18.98
C ASP A 98 5.09 -26.45 -19.98
N GLY A 99 5.49 -25.48 -20.82
CA GLY A 99 6.48 -25.69 -21.90
C GLY A 99 5.98 -26.56 -23.04
N SER A 100 4.69 -26.93 -23.07
CA SER A 100 4.10 -27.72 -24.15
C SER A 100 3.94 -26.88 -25.41
N ILE A 101 4.30 -27.46 -26.56
CA ILE A 101 4.02 -26.92 -27.89
C ILE A 101 2.59 -27.30 -28.32
N GLU A 102 1.98 -28.31 -27.67
CA GLU A 102 0.63 -28.75 -27.96
C GLU A 102 -0.39 -27.76 -27.42
N THR A 103 -1.37 -27.42 -28.25
CA THR A 103 -2.44 -26.49 -27.91
C THR A 103 -3.81 -27.13 -28.10
N GLU A 104 -4.77 -26.76 -27.25
CA GLU A 104 -6.19 -27.07 -27.44
C GLU A 104 -6.97 -25.81 -27.82
N VAL A 105 -8.06 -25.98 -28.56
CA VAL A 105 -9.01 -24.92 -28.88
C VAL A 105 -10.06 -24.88 -27.78
N VAL A 106 -10.18 -23.74 -27.12
CA VAL A 106 -11.14 -23.52 -26.02
C VAL A 106 -12.11 -22.42 -26.39
N SER A 107 -13.41 -22.63 -26.12
CA SER A 107 -14.42 -21.57 -26.28
C SER A 107 -14.41 -20.61 -25.11
N ALA A 108 -14.71 -19.33 -25.37
CA ALA A 108 -14.85 -18.31 -24.32
C ALA A 108 -15.88 -18.73 -23.25
N LYS A 109 -16.98 -19.36 -23.65
CA LYS A 109 -18.01 -19.87 -22.72
C LYS A 109 -17.45 -20.93 -21.76
N LYS A 110 -16.60 -21.86 -22.23
CA LYS A 110 -15.93 -22.85 -21.37
C LYS A 110 -15.00 -22.12 -20.41
N ALA A 111 -14.20 -21.17 -20.91
CA ALA A 111 -13.30 -20.38 -20.07
C ALA A 111 -14.04 -19.58 -18.99
N PHE A 112 -15.19 -19.00 -19.29
CA PHE A 112 -16.02 -18.31 -18.29
C PHE A 112 -16.48 -19.26 -17.17
N GLY A 113 -16.81 -20.52 -17.52
CA GLY A 113 -17.13 -21.53 -16.51
C GLY A 113 -15.94 -21.90 -15.64
N GLU A 114 -14.74 -22.01 -16.22
CA GLU A 114 -13.50 -22.31 -15.51
C GLU A 114 -13.10 -21.15 -14.58
N ILE A 115 -13.19 -19.89 -15.06
CA ILE A 115 -12.96 -18.69 -14.23
C ILE A 115 -13.97 -18.64 -13.09
N GLY A 116 -15.26 -18.83 -13.41
CA GLY A 116 -16.35 -18.76 -12.45
C GLY A 116 -16.23 -19.79 -11.32
N ALA A 117 -15.75 -20.99 -11.63
CA ALA A 117 -15.49 -22.03 -10.61
C ALA A 117 -14.46 -21.60 -9.57
N ILE A 118 -13.49 -20.75 -9.94
CA ILE A 118 -12.46 -20.24 -9.04
C ILE A 118 -12.93 -18.98 -8.33
N THR A 119 -13.61 -18.06 -9.04
CA THR A 119 -14.03 -16.76 -8.48
C THR A 119 -15.36 -16.79 -7.74
N GLY A 120 -16.04 -17.94 -7.73
CA GLY A 120 -17.37 -18.10 -7.14
C GLY A 120 -18.51 -17.48 -7.95
N GLN A 121 -18.29 -17.21 -9.24
CA GLN A 121 -19.27 -16.64 -10.17
C GLN A 121 -19.78 -17.71 -11.15
N THR A 122 -20.91 -17.47 -11.76
CA THR A 122 -21.42 -18.28 -12.86
C THR A 122 -20.85 -17.82 -14.21
N ALA A 123 -20.78 -18.74 -15.18
CA ALA A 123 -20.37 -18.35 -16.54
C ALA A 123 -21.29 -17.29 -17.15
N ALA A 124 -22.57 -17.25 -16.76
CA ALA A 124 -23.55 -16.26 -17.23
C ALA A 124 -23.26 -14.87 -16.67
N GLU A 125 -22.84 -14.75 -15.41
CA GLU A 125 -22.46 -13.47 -14.80
C GLU A 125 -21.22 -12.90 -15.50
N ILE A 126 -20.21 -13.74 -15.76
CA ILE A 126 -19.00 -13.28 -16.48
C ILE A 126 -19.34 -12.89 -17.92
N GLN A 127 -20.22 -13.65 -18.59
CA GLN A 127 -20.71 -13.28 -19.92
C GLN A 127 -21.43 -11.92 -19.91
N ALA A 128 -22.25 -11.65 -18.88
CA ALA A 128 -22.96 -10.38 -18.74
C ALA A 128 -21.98 -9.20 -18.57
N ILE A 129 -20.90 -9.37 -17.79
CA ILE A 129 -19.83 -8.36 -17.67
C ILE A 129 -19.22 -8.05 -19.04
N VAL A 130 -18.91 -9.08 -19.83
CA VAL A 130 -18.36 -8.91 -21.18
C VAL A 130 -19.35 -8.19 -22.11
N ASP A 131 -20.60 -8.60 -22.11
CA ASP A 131 -21.62 -8.05 -23.00
C ASP A 131 -21.92 -6.59 -22.63
N GLN A 132 -22.02 -6.25 -21.35
CA GLN A 132 -22.17 -4.86 -20.88
C GLN A 132 -21.00 -3.99 -21.34
N ALA A 133 -19.76 -4.44 -21.11
CA ALA A 133 -18.58 -3.67 -21.51
C ALA A 133 -18.50 -3.44 -23.03
N LEU A 134 -18.96 -4.39 -23.85
CA LEU A 134 -19.01 -4.26 -25.30
C LEU A 134 -20.19 -3.43 -25.80
N GLU A 135 -21.30 -3.38 -25.06
CA GLU A 135 -22.42 -2.49 -25.35
C GLU A 135 -22.04 -1.03 -25.14
N GLU A 136 -21.34 -0.74 -24.03
CA GLU A 136 -20.81 0.60 -23.73
C GLU A 136 -19.71 1.01 -24.70
N ASN A 137 -18.78 0.09 -25.02
CA ASN A 137 -17.69 0.31 -25.96
C ASN A 137 -17.35 -0.99 -26.73
N PRO A 138 -17.75 -1.11 -28.03
CA PRO A 138 -17.45 -2.31 -28.83
C PRO A 138 -15.97 -2.66 -29.00
N LYS A 139 -15.06 -1.74 -28.65
CA LYS A 139 -13.61 -1.95 -28.63
C LYS A 139 -13.05 -2.05 -27.22
N SER A 140 -13.88 -2.28 -26.21
CA SER A 140 -13.46 -2.38 -24.83
C SER A 140 -12.38 -3.45 -24.65
N ASP A 141 -11.26 -3.05 -24.07
CA ASP A 141 -10.11 -3.91 -23.80
C ASP A 141 -9.98 -4.25 -22.31
N PHE A 142 -10.92 -3.77 -21.52
CA PHE A 142 -10.86 -3.85 -20.08
C PHE A 142 -12.25 -4.03 -19.45
N ALA A 143 -12.40 -5.02 -18.58
CA ALA A 143 -13.50 -5.15 -17.64
C ALA A 143 -13.05 -5.93 -16.39
N TYR A 144 -13.48 -5.50 -15.21
CA TYR A 144 -13.28 -6.27 -13.99
C TYR A 144 -14.18 -7.50 -13.96
N VAL A 145 -13.59 -8.67 -13.68
CA VAL A 145 -14.32 -9.92 -13.45
C VAL A 145 -14.56 -10.11 -11.96
N LYS A 146 -13.51 -10.02 -11.17
CA LYS A 146 -13.55 -10.16 -9.72
C LYS A 146 -12.44 -9.32 -9.09
N ARG A 147 -12.77 -8.59 -8.03
CA ARG A 147 -11.79 -7.85 -7.25
C ARG A 147 -11.33 -8.66 -6.05
N SER A 148 -10.12 -8.36 -5.59
CA SER A 148 -9.56 -8.80 -4.31
C SER A 148 -9.53 -10.32 -4.12
N VAL A 149 -9.10 -11.07 -5.15
CA VAL A 149 -8.87 -12.52 -5.03
C VAL A 149 -7.54 -12.79 -4.32
N ASP A 150 -7.45 -13.90 -3.61
CA ASP A 150 -6.23 -14.31 -2.93
C ASP A 150 -5.19 -14.92 -3.88
N LEU A 151 -3.96 -15.12 -3.39
CA LEU A 151 -2.85 -15.71 -4.15
C LEU A 151 -3.15 -17.14 -4.64
N ALA A 152 -3.95 -17.92 -3.90
CA ALA A 152 -4.32 -19.28 -4.28
C ALA A 152 -5.25 -19.26 -5.50
N ALA A 153 -6.27 -18.39 -5.51
CA ALA A 153 -7.15 -18.19 -6.65
C ALA A 153 -6.40 -17.61 -7.86
N LEU A 154 -5.49 -16.64 -7.65
CA LEU A 154 -4.63 -16.12 -8.71
C LEU A 154 -3.83 -17.22 -9.41
N ASN A 155 -3.17 -18.10 -8.65
CA ASN A 155 -2.38 -19.17 -9.21
C ASN A 155 -3.24 -20.17 -10.01
N GLN A 156 -4.45 -20.48 -9.53
CA GLN A 156 -5.41 -21.30 -10.27
C GLN A 156 -5.85 -20.62 -11.57
N LEU A 157 -6.16 -19.32 -11.55
CA LEU A 157 -6.55 -18.56 -12.73
C LEU A 157 -5.42 -18.45 -13.75
N LYS A 158 -4.18 -18.21 -13.32
CA LYS A 158 -2.98 -18.21 -14.18
C LYS A 158 -2.76 -19.56 -14.85
N ALA A 159 -3.02 -20.65 -14.13
CA ALA A 159 -2.91 -22.02 -14.67
C ALA A 159 -3.92 -22.30 -15.79
N LEU A 160 -5.03 -21.55 -15.89
CA LEU A 160 -5.97 -21.65 -17.02
C LEU A 160 -5.39 -21.16 -18.35
N ARG A 161 -4.30 -20.38 -18.32
CA ARG A 161 -3.59 -19.84 -19.51
C ARG A 161 -4.53 -19.20 -20.53
N ILE A 162 -5.43 -18.37 -20.06
CA ILE A 162 -6.38 -17.62 -20.89
C ILE A 162 -5.69 -16.33 -21.34
N PRO A 163 -5.45 -16.11 -22.65
CA PRO A 163 -4.59 -15.04 -23.15
C PRO A 163 -5.17 -13.62 -22.95
N TRP A 164 -6.49 -13.52 -22.79
CA TRP A 164 -7.19 -12.26 -22.57
C TRP A 164 -7.61 -12.03 -21.11
N LEU A 165 -7.15 -12.87 -20.18
CA LEU A 165 -7.29 -12.68 -18.73
C LEU A 165 -6.01 -12.02 -18.21
N THR A 166 -6.17 -10.94 -17.46
CA THR A 166 -5.08 -10.18 -16.86
C THR A 166 -5.34 -10.01 -15.36
N PHE A 167 -4.28 -9.73 -14.63
CA PHE A 167 -4.32 -9.62 -13.18
C PHE A 167 -3.60 -8.34 -12.78
N ASP A 168 -4.22 -7.60 -11.89
CA ASP A 168 -3.61 -6.43 -11.29
C ASP A 168 -3.41 -6.68 -9.80
N TYR A 169 -2.31 -6.17 -9.25
CA TYR A 169 -2.01 -6.31 -7.83
C TYR A 169 -2.87 -5.31 -7.04
N ASP A 170 -3.59 -5.83 -6.07
CA ASP A 170 -4.43 -5.06 -5.15
C ASP A 170 -4.07 -5.49 -3.72
N SER A 171 -3.31 -4.67 -3.00
CA SER A 171 -2.95 -4.98 -1.62
C SER A 171 -4.02 -4.48 -0.67
N ALA A 172 -4.47 -5.34 0.23
CA ALA A 172 -5.38 -4.97 1.29
C ALA A 172 -4.65 -4.90 2.62
N ARG A 173 -4.64 -3.73 3.26
CA ARG A 173 -4.16 -3.60 4.62
C ARG A 173 -5.16 -4.25 5.56
N ASN A 174 -4.68 -5.10 6.47
CA ASN A 174 -5.49 -5.88 7.38
C ASN A 174 -5.03 -5.65 8.83
N TYR A 175 -5.98 -5.42 9.72
CA TYR A 175 -5.73 -5.18 11.13
C TYR A 175 -6.41 -6.31 11.94
N PRO A 176 -5.71 -7.44 12.18
CA PRO A 176 -6.31 -8.65 12.76
C PRO A 176 -6.89 -8.45 14.17
N SER A 177 -6.41 -7.43 14.88
CA SER A 177 -6.88 -7.08 16.22
C SER A 177 -8.04 -6.08 16.23
N GLY A 178 -8.52 -5.66 15.05
CA GLY A 178 -9.62 -4.69 14.91
C GLY A 178 -9.31 -3.40 15.66
N ALA A 179 -10.26 -2.97 16.49
CA ALA A 179 -10.15 -1.74 17.26
C ALA A 179 -9.11 -1.75 18.41
N VAL A 180 -8.37 -2.86 18.63
CA VAL A 180 -7.35 -2.90 19.70
C VAL A 180 -6.15 -2.04 19.32
N GLY A 181 -6.00 -0.90 20.00
CA GLY A 181 -4.96 0.08 19.70
C GLY A 181 -5.18 0.83 18.38
N GLY A 182 -6.38 0.77 17.79
CA GLY A 182 -6.62 1.27 16.44
C GLY A 182 -6.25 2.74 16.24
N ASN A 183 -6.55 3.61 17.19
CA ASN A 183 -6.14 5.02 17.14
C ASN A 183 -4.61 5.21 17.15
N LEU A 184 -3.91 4.36 17.91
CA LEU A 184 -2.45 4.39 18.00
C LEU A 184 -1.81 3.84 16.71
N ILE A 185 -2.31 2.68 16.24
CA ILE A 185 -1.81 2.04 15.02
C ILE A 185 -2.12 2.94 13.82
N GLY A 186 -3.30 3.52 13.78
CA GLY A 186 -3.78 4.30 12.65
C GLY A 186 -4.27 3.43 11.50
N PHE A 187 -4.40 4.00 10.32
CA PHE A 187 -4.92 3.33 9.14
C PHE A 187 -4.34 3.92 7.85
N VAL A 188 -4.50 3.17 6.77
CA VAL A 188 -4.20 3.59 5.40
C VAL A 188 -5.48 3.84 4.63
N GLY A 189 -5.43 4.70 3.62
CA GLY A 189 -6.52 4.94 2.69
C GLY A 189 -6.59 3.91 1.55
N ASP A 190 -7.52 4.14 0.61
CA ASP A 190 -7.81 3.22 -0.51
C ASP A 190 -6.61 2.98 -1.45
N GLU A 191 -5.70 3.95 -1.56
CA GLU A 191 -4.48 3.86 -2.37
C GLU A 191 -3.25 3.46 -1.54
N ASN A 192 -3.45 2.84 -0.38
CA ASN A 192 -2.40 2.47 0.59
C ASN A 192 -1.61 3.66 1.16
N GLU A 193 -2.08 4.90 1.01
CA GLU A 193 -1.47 6.05 1.63
C GLU A 193 -1.76 6.08 3.14
N ALA A 194 -0.73 6.28 3.93
CA ALA A 194 -0.82 6.35 5.37
C ALA A 194 -1.55 7.63 5.81
N GLN A 195 -2.55 7.51 6.68
CA GLN A 195 -3.40 8.64 7.08
C GLN A 195 -3.25 9.05 8.54
N SER A 196 -2.96 8.12 9.43
CA SER A 196 -2.86 8.43 10.87
C SER A 196 -1.95 7.47 11.64
N GLY A 197 -1.70 7.77 12.90
CA GLY A 197 -1.04 6.90 13.87
C GLY A 197 0.37 6.46 13.49
N ILE A 198 0.73 5.25 13.87
CA ILE A 198 2.01 4.60 13.55
C ILE A 198 2.13 4.36 12.05
N GLU A 199 1.05 4.03 11.36
CA GLU A 199 1.04 3.90 9.91
C GLU A 199 1.63 5.15 9.24
N LEU A 200 1.21 6.34 9.67
CA LEU A 200 1.71 7.61 9.12
C LEU A 200 3.11 7.97 9.64
N SER A 201 3.32 7.86 10.95
CA SER A 201 4.59 8.29 11.55
C SER A 201 5.78 7.41 11.15
N GLN A 202 5.54 6.15 10.80
CA GLN A 202 6.54 5.17 10.37
C GLN A 202 6.40 4.80 8.89
N ASP A 203 5.70 5.60 8.10
CA ASP A 203 5.44 5.32 6.69
C ASP A 203 6.71 5.06 5.88
N THR A 204 7.77 5.83 6.12
CA THR A 204 9.08 5.64 5.45
C THR A 204 9.67 4.25 5.66
N CYS A 205 9.42 3.62 6.83
CA CYS A 205 9.84 2.25 7.11
C CYS A 205 8.87 1.23 6.51
N LEU A 206 7.56 1.49 6.65
CA LEU A 206 6.50 0.53 6.32
C LEU A 206 6.22 0.44 4.82
N ALA A 207 6.26 1.53 4.06
CA ALA A 207 5.79 1.56 2.66
C ALA A 207 6.64 0.72 1.70
N GLY A 208 7.95 0.60 1.94
CA GLY A 208 8.87 -0.04 1.00
C GLY A 208 9.15 0.82 -0.24
N THR A 209 9.60 0.19 -1.31
CA THR A 209 9.91 0.85 -2.58
C THR A 209 9.48 -0.05 -3.73
N ASP A 210 8.64 0.46 -4.60
CA ASP A 210 8.17 -0.27 -5.77
C ASP A 210 9.30 -0.60 -6.73
N GLY A 211 9.19 -1.76 -7.37
CA GLY A 211 10.03 -2.17 -8.47
C GLY A 211 9.43 -1.80 -9.83
N SER A 212 10.17 -2.09 -10.88
CA SER A 212 9.73 -1.89 -12.24
C SER A 212 10.14 -3.03 -13.15
N GLU A 213 9.24 -3.44 -14.01
CA GLU A 213 9.51 -4.38 -15.09
C GLU A 213 8.92 -3.84 -16.41
N SER A 214 9.34 -4.45 -17.50
CA SER A 214 8.75 -4.17 -18.79
C SER A 214 8.59 -5.46 -19.57
N TYR A 215 7.51 -5.58 -20.34
CA TYR A 215 7.29 -6.68 -21.26
C TYR A 215 6.93 -6.13 -22.65
N GLU A 216 7.18 -6.91 -23.70
CA GLU A 216 6.75 -6.57 -25.04
C GLU A 216 5.34 -7.08 -25.30
N ARG A 217 4.52 -6.27 -25.97
CA ARG A 217 3.16 -6.59 -26.34
C ARG A 217 3.06 -6.86 -27.84
N GLY A 218 2.39 -7.93 -28.21
CA GLY A 218 2.03 -8.22 -29.61
C GLY A 218 0.99 -7.25 -30.16
N ALA A 219 0.76 -7.29 -31.47
CA ALA A 219 -0.26 -6.47 -32.11
C ALA A 219 -1.69 -6.77 -31.66
N ASP A 220 -1.91 -7.93 -31.09
CA ASP A 220 -3.15 -8.40 -30.45
C ASP A 220 -3.31 -7.91 -29.00
N GLY A 221 -2.31 -7.21 -28.47
CA GLY A 221 -2.31 -6.72 -27.10
C GLY A 221 -1.82 -7.73 -26.05
N VAL A 222 -1.45 -8.95 -26.46
CA VAL A 222 -0.97 -9.99 -25.55
C VAL A 222 0.53 -9.84 -25.29
N ALA A 223 0.95 -10.08 -24.04
CA ALA A 223 2.37 -10.10 -23.68
C ALA A 223 3.10 -11.21 -24.42
N LEU A 224 4.26 -10.88 -25.01
CA LEU A 224 5.09 -11.86 -25.71
C LEU A 224 5.80 -12.75 -24.68
N PRO A 225 5.72 -14.08 -24.79
CA PRO A 225 6.39 -14.98 -23.88
C PRO A 225 7.92 -14.74 -23.86
N GLY A 226 8.48 -14.64 -22.65
CA GLY A 226 9.92 -14.43 -22.45
C GLY A 226 10.42 -12.98 -22.70
N SER A 227 9.51 -12.03 -22.91
CA SER A 227 9.88 -10.62 -23.11
C SER A 227 9.95 -9.82 -21.81
N VAL A 228 9.60 -10.40 -20.67
CA VAL A 228 9.65 -9.73 -19.36
C VAL A 228 11.10 -9.43 -18.97
N VAL A 229 11.39 -8.17 -18.70
CA VAL A 229 12.67 -7.68 -18.20
C VAL A 229 12.43 -6.91 -16.92
N VAL A 230 12.87 -7.45 -15.80
CA VAL A 230 12.87 -6.74 -14.51
C VAL A 230 13.99 -5.71 -14.54
N ARG A 231 13.64 -4.43 -14.37
CA ARG A 231 14.59 -3.30 -14.34
C ARG A 231 15.02 -3.01 -12.91
N GLU A 232 14.06 -2.91 -12.02
CA GLU A 232 14.28 -2.69 -10.59
C GLU A 232 13.41 -3.67 -9.80
N ARG A 233 13.99 -4.27 -8.79
CA ARG A 233 13.23 -5.18 -7.91
C ARG A 233 12.48 -4.36 -6.86
N ALA A 234 11.26 -4.75 -6.55
CA ALA A 234 10.55 -4.20 -5.40
C ALA A 234 11.29 -4.54 -4.10
N VAL A 235 11.32 -3.58 -3.19
CA VAL A 235 11.84 -3.74 -1.82
C VAL A 235 10.68 -3.57 -0.87
N ASN A 236 10.28 -4.65 -0.21
CA ASN A 236 9.17 -4.62 0.74
C ASN A 236 9.49 -3.74 1.95
N GLY A 237 8.46 -3.20 2.58
CA GLY A 237 8.58 -2.43 3.80
C GLY A 237 9.11 -3.24 4.97
N GLY A 238 9.72 -2.56 5.93
CA GLY A 238 10.25 -3.15 7.15
C GLY A 238 9.15 -3.37 8.20
N THR A 239 9.38 -4.30 9.12
CA THR A 239 8.51 -4.52 10.27
C THR A 239 8.76 -3.48 11.35
N VAL A 240 7.70 -2.91 11.90
CA VAL A 240 7.74 -2.02 13.07
C VAL A 240 7.27 -2.78 14.30
N GLU A 241 8.17 -2.97 15.27
CA GLU A 241 7.85 -3.57 16.56
C GLU A 241 7.56 -2.46 17.59
N LEU A 242 6.37 -2.53 18.20
CA LEU A 242 5.95 -1.59 19.23
C LEU A 242 6.25 -2.13 20.63
N SER A 243 6.44 -1.23 21.58
CA SER A 243 6.54 -1.58 23.02
C SER A 243 5.18 -1.97 23.64
N ILE A 244 4.08 -1.78 22.90
CA ILE A 244 2.72 -2.11 23.31
C ILE A 244 2.57 -3.63 23.48
N ASP A 245 1.87 -4.04 24.54
CA ASP A 245 1.36 -5.40 24.71
C ASP A 245 -0.12 -5.42 24.28
N ARG A 246 -0.45 -6.18 23.25
CA ARG A 246 -1.80 -6.22 22.65
C ARG A 246 -2.88 -6.61 23.66
N ASP A 247 -2.60 -7.59 24.51
CA ASP A 247 -3.60 -8.12 25.44
C ASP A 247 -3.83 -7.14 26.60
N LEU A 248 -2.77 -6.50 27.07
CA LEU A 248 -2.87 -5.42 28.05
C LEU A 248 -3.55 -4.18 27.46
N GLN A 249 -3.27 -3.85 26.21
CA GLN A 249 -3.94 -2.77 25.46
C GLN A 249 -5.45 -3.01 25.40
N TRP A 250 -5.88 -4.22 25.07
CA TRP A 250 -7.29 -4.58 25.06
C TRP A 250 -7.94 -4.42 26.43
N GLN A 251 -7.30 -4.92 27.52
CA GLN A 251 -7.81 -4.78 28.88
C GLN A 251 -7.90 -3.31 29.30
N ALA A 252 -6.90 -2.50 28.97
CA ALA A 252 -6.89 -1.08 29.26
C ALA A 252 -8.05 -0.35 28.53
N GLN A 253 -8.31 -0.69 27.27
CA GLN A 253 -9.45 -0.14 26.52
C GLN A 253 -10.80 -0.50 27.13
N GLN A 254 -11.00 -1.77 27.54
CA GLN A 254 -12.23 -2.16 28.21
C GLN A 254 -12.41 -1.38 29.53
N SER A 255 -11.34 -1.21 30.29
CA SER A 255 -11.35 -0.52 31.58
C SER A 255 -11.68 0.97 31.42
N ILE A 256 -11.04 1.66 30.49
CA ILE A 256 -11.29 3.10 30.28
C ILE A 256 -12.69 3.34 29.71
N ASN A 257 -13.15 2.52 28.76
CA ASN A 257 -14.52 2.60 28.23
C ASN A 257 -15.56 2.45 29.33
N ALA A 258 -15.42 1.42 30.20
CA ALA A 258 -16.32 1.21 31.30
C ALA A 258 -16.30 2.39 32.30
N GLN A 259 -15.12 2.95 32.58
CA GLN A 259 -15.00 4.09 33.50
C GLN A 259 -15.63 5.36 32.94
N VAL A 260 -15.39 5.69 31.69
CA VAL A 260 -15.99 6.85 31.01
C VAL A 260 -17.52 6.77 31.06
N GLN A 261 -18.10 5.62 30.74
CA GLN A 261 -19.54 5.39 30.84
C GLN A 261 -20.05 5.53 32.27
N LYS A 262 -19.37 4.91 33.24
CA LYS A 262 -19.79 4.90 34.65
C LYS A 262 -19.85 6.32 35.24
N VAL A 263 -18.91 7.20 34.89
CA VAL A 263 -18.85 8.56 35.42
C VAL A 263 -19.45 9.60 34.48
N SER A 264 -19.95 9.19 33.31
CA SER A 264 -20.46 10.05 32.26
C SER A 264 -19.43 11.13 31.85
N ALA A 265 -18.15 10.73 31.77
CA ALA A 265 -17.08 11.61 31.29
C ALA A 265 -17.20 11.83 29.79
N GLU A 266 -16.72 12.96 29.30
CA GLU A 266 -16.68 13.29 27.87
C GLU A 266 -15.66 12.42 27.12
N TYR A 267 -14.53 12.15 27.78
CA TYR A 267 -13.47 11.28 27.27
C TYR A 267 -12.63 10.69 28.41
N GLY A 268 -11.79 9.71 28.08
CA GLY A 268 -10.86 9.12 29.03
C GLY A 268 -9.66 8.49 28.34
N TYR A 269 -8.49 8.64 28.98
CA TYR A 269 -7.23 8.03 28.56
C TYR A 269 -6.67 7.18 29.68
N LEU A 270 -6.03 6.07 29.29
CA LEU A 270 -5.31 5.20 30.22
C LEU A 270 -3.95 4.87 29.58
N VAL A 271 -2.87 5.25 30.25
CA VAL A 271 -1.51 5.01 29.81
C VAL A 271 -0.79 4.16 30.84
N ILE A 272 -0.15 3.08 30.40
CA ILE A 272 0.69 2.20 31.22
C ILE A 272 2.12 2.32 30.71
N MET A 273 3.01 2.74 31.58
CA MET A 273 4.43 2.93 31.27
C MET A 273 5.31 2.06 32.19
N ASP A 274 6.31 1.43 31.59
CA ASP A 274 7.39 0.82 32.37
C ASP A 274 8.29 1.93 32.92
N ILE A 275 8.33 2.08 34.25
CA ILE A 275 9.08 3.16 34.92
C ILE A 275 10.61 3.01 34.81
N LYS A 276 11.12 1.85 34.39
CA LYS A 276 12.57 1.62 34.25
C LYS A 276 13.07 1.99 32.87
N THR A 277 12.27 1.67 31.83
CA THR A 277 12.64 1.86 30.43
C THR A 277 12.02 3.10 29.82
N GLY A 278 10.87 3.58 30.36
CA GLY A 278 10.04 4.63 29.79
C GLY A 278 9.15 4.15 28.65
N GLU A 279 9.16 2.86 28.35
CA GLU A 279 8.32 2.29 27.29
C GLU A 279 6.85 2.33 27.65
N LEU A 280 6.00 2.73 26.67
CA LEU A 280 4.56 2.66 26.80
C LEU A 280 4.10 1.24 26.49
N VAL A 281 3.53 0.57 27.48
CA VAL A 281 3.07 -0.83 27.36
C VAL A 281 1.61 -0.89 26.92
N ALA A 282 0.81 0.12 27.27
CA ALA A 282 -0.52 0.33 26.75
C ALA A 282 -0.85 1.83 26.69
N VAL A 283 -1.58 2.23 25.64
CA VAL A 283 -2.14 3.58 25.46
C VAL A 283 -3.57 3.42 24.98
N ALA A 284 -4.51 3.48 25.89
CA ALA A 284 -5.92 3.23 25.63
C ALA A 284 -6.75 4.51 25.72
N GLU A 285 -7.71 4.62 24.84
CA GLU A 285 -8.68 5.71 24.76
C GLU A 285 -10.10 5.16 24.73
N ASP A 286 -11.07 5.94 25.18
CA ASP A 286 -12.46 5.61 24.99
C ASP A 286 -12.85 5.72 23.50
N GLY A 287 -13.58 4.75 22.98
CA GLY A 287 -14.07 4.74 21.59
C GLY A 287 -12.95 4.57 20.55
N SER A 288 -12.09 3.55 20.74
CA SER A 288 -11.08 3.19 19.75
C SER A 288 -11.70 2.81 18.41
N VAL A 289 -11.07 3.25 17.34
CA VAL A 289 -11.49 3.01 15.94
C VAL A 289 -11.06 1.64 15.49
N ASP A 290 -11.88 0.94 14.69
CA ASP A 290 -11.44 -0.21 13.93
C ASP A 290 -10.83 0.26 12.61
N PRO A 291 -9.52 0.06 12.38
CA PRO A 291 -8.88 0.47 11.13
C PRO A 291 -9.38 -0.29 9.88
N ASN A 292 -10.05 -1.44 10.05
CA ASN A 292 -10.68 -2.15 8.94
C ASN A 292 -12.02 -1.52 8.49
N ASP A 293 -12.64 -0.68 9.34
CA ASP A 293 -13.91 0.00 9.05
C ASP A 293 -13.93 1.41 9.65
N VAL A 294 -13.04 2.25 9.13
CA VAL A 294 -12.84 3.62 9.62
C VAL A 294 -14.09 4.47 9.45
N ASP A 295 -14.88 4.22 8.40
CA ASP A 295 -16.08 5.01 8.09
C ASP A 295 -17.23 4.78 9.07
N ALA A 296 -17.25 3.64 9.75
CA ALA A 296 -18.18 3.40 10.84
C ALA A 296 -17.88 4.22 12.11
N SER A 297 -16.70 4.85 12.19
CA SER A 297 -16.25 5.61 13.36
C SER A 297 -16.53 7.10 13.23
N ASP A 298 -16.69 7.77 14.41
CA ASP A 298 -16.74 9.22 14.49
C ASP A 298 -15.40 9.83 14.01
N PRO A 299 -15.38 10.72 13.01
CA PRO A 299 -14.17 11.36 12.53
C PRO A 299 -13.34 12.06 13.62
N THR A 300 -13.99 12.60 14.67
CA THR A 300 -13.30 13.27 15.78
C THR A 300 -12.52 12.32 16.68
N LYS A 301 -12.74 11.01 16.53
CA LYS A 301 -12.08 9.96 17.31
C LYS A 301 -11.03 9.17 16.51
N ARG A 302 -10.75 9.55 15.26
CA ARG A 302 -9.83 8.80 14.37
C ARG A 302 -8.35 9.02 14.69
N GLU A 303 -8.03 10.10 15.40
CA GLU A 303 -6.65 10.39 15.85
C GLU A 303 -6.37 9.82 17.23
N ALA A 304 -5.09 9.60 17.55
CA ALA A 304 -4.63 9.21 18.88
C ALA A 304 -4.71 10.43 19.82
N ARG A 305 -5.90 10.71 20.36
CA ARG A 305 -6.21 11.89 21.18
C ARG A 305 -5.35 11.99 22.43
N SER A 306 -4.92 10.87 23.00
CA SER A 306 -3.99 10.80 24.14
C SER A 306 -2.65 11.50 23.88
N PHE A 307 -2.27 11.71 22.61
CA PHE A 307 -1.06 12.45 22.22
C PHE A 307 -1.32 13.85 21.70
N VAL A 308 -2.49 14.11 21.12
CA VAL A 308 -2.75 15.38 20.41
C VAL A 308 -3.78 16.26 21.10
N ALA A 309 -4.70 15.69 21.89
CA ALA A 309 -5.74 16.49 22.52
C ALA A 309 -5.23 17.20 23.80
N PRO A 310 -5.34 18.54 23.88
CA PRO A 310 -5.03 19.26 25.10
C PRO A 310 -6.06 18.97 26.19
N TYR A 311 -5.62 18.88 27.42
CA TYR A 311 -6.49 18.74 28.58
C TYR A 311 -5.96 19.54 29.79
N GLU A 312 -6.82 19.85 30.74
CA GLU A 312 -6.43 20.49 31.99
C GLU A 312 -5.96 19.43 33.00
N PRO A 313 -4.64 19.35 33.30
CA PRO A 313 -4.10 18.26 34.13
C PRO A 313 -4.52 18.40 35.61
N GLY A 314 -4.95 19.55 36.05
CA GLY A 314 -5.34 19.82 37.42
C GLY A 314 -4.20 19.52 38.40
N SER A 315 -4.54 18.98 39.62
CA SER A 315 -3.56 18.67 40.67
C SER A 315 -2.49 17.64 40.27
N THR A 316 -2.68 16.88 39.17
CA THR A 316 -1.66 15.96 38.65
C THR A 316 -0.39 16.72 38.26
N PHE A 317 -0.50 17.98 37.82
CA PHE A 317 0.63 18.83 37.45
C PHE A 317 1.50 19.22 38.65
N LYS A 318 0.99 19.17 39.90
CA LYS A 318 1.75 19.48 41.10
C LYS A 318 2.95 18.55 41.30
N THR A 319 2.86 17.31 40.83
CA THR A 319 3.98 16.33 40.86
C THR A 319 5.16 16.83 40.02
N LEU A 320 4.87 17.36 38.81
CA LEU A 320 5.90 17.95 37.94
C LEU A 320 6.51 19.20 38.57
N THR A 321 5.69 20.04 39.19
CA THR A 321 6.19 21.23 39.93
C THR A 321 7.11 20.85 41.07
N ALA A 322 6.75 19.84 41.89
CA ALA A 322 7.58 19.33 42.95
C ALA A 322 8.90 18.74 42.42
N ALA A 323 8.84 17.96 41.35
CA ALA A 323 10.04 17.42 40.72
C ALA A 323 10.97 18.51 40.20
N ALA A 324 10.45 19.54 39.56
CA ALA A 324 11.22 20.69 39.06
C ALA A 324 11.88 21.47 40.17
N LEU A 325 11.18 21.69 41.30
CA LEU A 325 11.74 22.36 42.48
C LEU A 325 12.93 21.59 43.09
N ILE A 326 12.84 20.27 43.12
CA ILE A 326 13.88 19.38 43.62
C ILE A 326 15.09 19.33 42.64
N ASP A 327 14.81 19.17 41.37
CA ASP A 327 15.85 19.07 40.34
C ASP A 327 16.67 20.35 40.19
N THR A 328 16.03 21.51 40.30
CA THR A 328 16.70 22.81 40.26
C THR A 328 17.38 23.19 41.59
N GLY A 329 17.24 22.38 42.65
CA GLY A 329 17.76 22.66 43.98
C GLY A 329 17.04 23.80 44.71
N ALA A 330 15.89 24.27 44.20
CA ALA A 330 15.11 25.34 44.83
C ALA A 330 14.41 24.88 46.12
N ALA A 331 14.12 23.58 46.22
CA ALA A 331 13.57 22.95 47.40
C ALA A 331 14.11 21.52 47.59
N THR A 332 13.95 20.99 48.78
CA THR A 332 14.18 19.57 49.11
C THR A 332 12.87 18.97 49.61
N PRO A 333 12.70 17.64 49.62
CA PRO A 333 11.52 17.00 50.20
C PRO A 333 11.17 17.48 51.62
N ASN A 334 12.20 17.89 52.40
CA ASN A 334 12.04 18.37 53.78
C ASN A 334 11.98 19.90 53.90
N SER A 335 11.99 20.65 52.81
CA SER A 335 11.83 22.11 52.85
C SER A 335 10.51 22.51 53.48
N ALA A 336 10.56 23.21 54.58
CA ALA A 336 9.38 23.65 55.32
C ALA A 336 8.80 24.91 54.68
N GLN A 337 7.45 24.95 54.55
CA GLN A 337 6.70 26.06 54.01
C GLN A 337 5.49 26.31 54.89
N LEU A 338 5.19 27.59 55.13
CA LEU A 338 3.92 27.98 55.75
C LEU A 338 2.88 28.19 54.65
N THR A 339 1.88 27.31 54.62
CA THR A 339 0.88 27.27 53.54
C THR A 339 -0.40 27.95 53.98
N PRO A 340 -0.70 29.18 53.50
CA PRO A 340 -1.98 29.85 53.76
C PRO A 340 -3.06 29.24 52.83
N SER A 341 -4.34 29.33 53.25
CA SER A 341 -5.46 28.88 52.41
C SER A 341 -5.69 29.76 51.16
N THR A 342 -5.06 30.93 51.13
CA THR A 342 -5.14 31.87 49.99
C THR A 342 -3.75 32.44 49.77
N LEU A 343 -3.25 32.35 48.54
CA LEU A 343 -1.98 32.92 48.10
C LEU A 343 -2.26 33.95 46.98
N THR A 344 -1.77 35.17 47.17
CA THR A 344 -1.85 36.23 46.16
C THR A 344 -0.43 36.63 45.76
N PRO A 345 0.10 36.07 44.65
CA PRO A 345 1.39 36.47 44.10
C PRO A 345 1.35 37.88 43.53
N GLU A 346 2.53 38.49 43.32
CA GLU A 346 2.65 39.84 42.71
C GLU A 346 1.98 39.96 41.33
N ALA A 347 1.84 38.86 40.61
CA ALA A 347 1.15 38.79 39.31
C ALA A 347 -0.40 38.94 39.38
N GLY A 348 -0.99 39.07 40.58
CA GLY A 348 -2.40 39.36 40.76
C GLY A 348 -3.40 38.22 40.61
N VAL A 349 -2.91 36.99 40.33
CA VAL A 349 -3.76 35.79 40.31
C VAL A 349 -3.89 35.23 41.72
N ILE A 350 -5.13 35.04 42.20
CA ILE A 350 -5.40 34.51 43.54
C ILE A 350 -5.53 33.00 43.44
N PHE A 351 -4.71 32.26 44.20
CA PHE A 351 -4.82 30.83 44.39
C PHE A 351 -5.50 30.54 45.72
N ASN A 352 -6.54 29.76 45.70
CA ASN A 352 -7.27 29.32 46.89
C ASN A 352 -7.19 27.80 47.04
N ASP A 353 -7.06 27.35 48.28
CA ASP A 353 -7.30 25.94 48.58
C ASP A 353 -8.80 25.63 48.54
N SER A 354 -9.13 24.35 48.37
CA SER A 354 -10.51 23.87 48.32
C SER A 354 -11.28 24.13 49.63
N LEU A 355 -10.56 24.25 50.73
CA LEU A 355 -11.10 24.53 52.05
C LEU A 355 -10.34 25.69 52.67
N VAL A 356 -11.08 26.59 53.34
CA VAL A 356 -10.48 27.67 54.10
C VAL A 356 -9.90 27.12 55.41
N HIS A 357 -8.60 27.37 55.66
CA HIS A 357 -7.88 26.92 56.88
C HIS A 357 -6.93 28.01 57.37
N ALA A 358 -6.47 27.88 58.60
CA ALA A 358 -5.40 28.73 59.12
C ALA A 358 -4.07 28.33 58.39
N PRO A 359 -3.07 29.26 58.34
CA PRO A 359 -1.76 28.91 57.81
C PRO A 359 -1.17 27.70 58.53
N GLU A 360 -0.80 26.63 57.74
CA GLU A 360 -0.27 25.37 58.25
C GLU A 360 1.19 25.16 57.84
N PRO A 361 2.04 24.70 58.74
CA PRO A 361 3.44 24.35 58.38
C PRO A 361 3.48 22.97 57.74
N TRP A 362 3.84 22.92 56.47
CA TRP A 362 4.02 21.67 55.72
C TRP A 362 5.45 21.56 55.17
N THR A 363 5.93 20.36 55.01
CA THR A 363 7.09 20.09 54.14
C THR A 363 6.64 19.86 52.73
N LEU A 364 7.55 19.94 51.74
CA LEU A 364 7.21 19.62 50.35
C LEU A 364 6.65 18.18 50.20
N THR A 365 7.10 17.22 51.04
CA THR A 365 6.54 15.87 51.10
C THR A 365 5.12 15.83 51.68
N GLY A 366 4.78 16.78 52.56
CA GLY A 366 3.46 16.84 53.20
C GLY A 366 2.40 17.51 52.38
N LEU A 367 2.78 18.33 51.41
CA LEU A 367 1.90 18.97 50.45
C LEU A 367 1.41 18.01 49.38
#